data_48654dd8ff3194d67df20744c5723688
#
_entry.id   48654dd8ff3194d67df20744c5723688
#
_cell.length_a   1.000
_cell.length_b   1.000
_cell.length_c   1.000
_cell.angle_alpha   90.00
_cell.angle_beta   90.00
_cell.angle_gamma   90.00
#
_symmetry.space_group_name_H-M   'P 1'
#
loop_
_entity.id
_entity.type
_entity.pdbx_description
1 polymer ?
#
loop_
_entity_poly.entity_id
_entity_poly.type
_entity_poly.pdbx_seq_one_letter_code
_entity_poly.pdbx_strand_id
1 'polypeptide(L)'
;MGYRTDGVWLIRGTVEDITAAMVSARMNYPVPAGSADLGFDAFEVYKARHGDNIAAYIKFEFEGWKWYSSYTDIQWLERLWTHWSGNPRLSGTRIHVGEEEDDVEVDRFGDDPTDVYITRDIQVGEATTGDYLFNKESDDAINYTGR
;
A
#
# COMPACT_ATOMS: atom_id res chain seq x y z
N MET A 1 2.28 14.49 -22.26
CA MET A 1 1.68 13.83 -21.36
C MET A 1 2.48 12.68 -20.87
N GLY A 2 2.60 12.29 -19.88
CA GLY A 2 3.38 11.21 -19.42
C GLY A 2 2.60 9.95 -19.28
N TYR A 3 3.29 8.86 -19.06
CA TYR A 3 2.70 7.58 -18.84
C TYR A 3 2.23 7.54 -17.39
N ARG A 4 1.02 7.10 -17.16
CA ARG A 4 0.45 7.12 -15.83
C ARG A 4 0.27 5.72 -15.27
N THR A 5 0.36 5.64 -13.97
CA THR A 5 0.32 4.36 -13.26
C THR A 5 -0.65 4.48 -12.09
N ASP A 6 -1.40 3.41 -11.87
CA ASP A 6 -2.23 3.27 -10.69
C ASP A 6 -1.58 2.22 -9.82
N GLY A 7 -1.71 2.30 -8.55
CA GLY A 7 -1.10 1.30 -7.69
C GLY A 7 -1.72 1.17 -6.33
N VAL A 8 -1.44 0.04 -5.72
CA VAL A 8 -1.84 -0.20 -4.35
C VAL A 8 -0.75 -1.02 -3.68
N TRP A 9 -0.40 -0.63 -2.48
CA TRP A 9 0.55 -1.35 -1.65
C TRP A 9 -0.20 -1.77 -0.38
N LEU A 10 0.01 -2.99 0.05
CA LEU A 10 -0.56 -3.45 1.29
C LEU A 10 0.50 -4.27 2.03
N ILE A 11 0.86 -3.83 3.21
CA ILE A 11 1.89 -4.47 4.02
C ILE A 11 1.25 -4.87 5.33
N ARG A 12 1.53 -6.07 5.78
CA ARG A 12 0.87 -6.65 6.93
C ARG A 12 1.88 -7.08 7.98
N GLY A 13 1.49 -6.98 9.22
CA GLY A 13 2.29 -7.48 10.34
C GLY A 13 1.49 -7.42 11.61
N THR A 14 2.14 -7.63 12.73
CA THR A 14 1.47 -7.42 14.01
C THR A 14 1.37 -5.93 14.25
N VAL A 15 0.56 -5.54 15.21
CA VAL A 15 0.43 -4.13 15.56
C VAL A 15 1.79 -3.56 15.94
N GLU A 16 2.57 -4.30 16.71
CA GLU A 16 3.88 -3.83 17.13
C GLU A 16 4.81 -3.68 15.93
N ASP A 17 4.81 -4.66 15.04
CA ASP A 17 5.74 -4.64 13.92
C ASP A 17 5.39 -3.54 12.92
N ILE A 18 4.12 -3.29 12.70
CA ILE A 18 3.69 -2.23 11.80
C ILE A 18 3.99 -0.87 12.42
N THR A 19 3.75 -0.71 13.72
CA THR A 19 4.06 0.53 14.39
C THR A 19 5.56 0.80 14.32
N ALA A 20 6.37 -0.21 14.58
CA ALA A 20 7.81 -0.06 14.50
C ALA A 20 8.26 0.27 13.09
N ALA A 21 7.62 -0.32 12.10
CA ALA A 21 7.97 -0.06 10.71
C ALA A 21 7.69 1.39 10.33
N MET A 22 6.58 1.94 10.80
CA MET A 22 6.26 3.33 10.50
C MET A 22 7.20 4.29 11.24
N VAL A 23 7.52 4.00 12.48
CA VAL A 23 8.43 4.85 13.25
C VAL A 23 9.81 4.83 12.59
N SER A 24 10.28 3.65 12.22
CA SER A 24 11.58 3.52 11.59
C SER A 24 11.63 4.26 10.26
N ALA A 25 10.55 4.16 9.50
CA ALA A 25 10.50 4.85 8.21
C ALA A 25 10.56 6.37 8.39
N ARG A 26 9.82 6.89 9.35
CA ARG A 26 9.84 8.32 9.60
C ARG A 26 11.22 8.81 10.04
N MET A 27 11.90 8.00 10.81
CA MET A 27 13.22 8.39 11.31
C MET A 27 14.30 8.29 10.23
N ASN A 28 14.22 7.32 9.37
CA ASN A 28 15.30 7.04 8.44
C ASN A 28 15.05 7.53 7.02
N TYR A 29 13.82 7.81 6.68
CA TYR A 29 13.47 8.22 5.31
C TYR A 29 12.56 9.42 5.35
N PRO A 30 13.08 10.58 5.71
CA PRO A 30 12.24 11.77 5.79
C PRO A 30 11.71 12.16 4.43
N VAL A 31 10.56 12.79 4.42
CA VAL A 31 9.92 13.21 3.19
C VAL A 31 10.82 14.20 2.48
N PRO A 32 11.08 14.04 1.20
CA PRO A 32 11.97 14.95 0.49
C PRO A 32 11.40 16.35 0.41
N ALA A 33 12.29 17.32 0.45
CA ALA A 33 11.88 18.69 0.31
C ALA A 33 11.26 18.89 -1.07
N GLY A 34 10.23 19.62 -1.15
CA GLY A 34 9.57 19.88 -2.42
C GLY A 34 8.49 18.89 -2.80
N SER A 35 8.27 17.89 -1.99
CA SER A 35 7.22 16.93 -2.27
C SER A 35 5.94 17.46 -1.66
N ALA A 36 5.37 18.43 -2.28
CA ALA A 36 4.33 19.21 -1.66
C ALA A 36 3.16 18.42 -1.16
N ASP A 37 2.69 17.51 -1.90
CA ASP A 37 1.50 16.81 -1.52
C ASP A 37 1.74 15.38 -1.06
N LEU A 38 2.97 14.97 -0.91
CA LEU A 38 3.26 13.61 -0.55
C LEU A 38 3.95 13.57 0.79
N GLY A 39 3.47 12.77 1.68
CA GLY A 39 4.07 12.59 2.98
C GLY A 39 3.60 11.32 3.61
N PHE A 40 3.95 11.13 4.87
CA PHE A 40 3.57 9.89 5.54
C PHE A 40 2.06 9.75 5.75
N ASP A 41 1.32 10.84 5.71
CA ASP A 41 -0.12 10.73 5.82
C ASP A 41 -0.76 10.20 4.55
N ALA A 42 -0.01 10.00 3.48
CA ALA A 42 -0.54 9.28 2.33
C ALA A 42 -0.71 7.80 2.64
N PHE A 43 -0.08 7.32 3.70
CA PHE A 43 -0.17 5.92 4.06
C PHE A 43 -1.22 5.74 5.15
N GLU A 44 -2.16 4.82 4.91
CA GLU A 44 -3.15 4.49 5.90
C GLU A 44 -2.62 3.38 6.76
N VAL A 45 -2.70 3.50 8.05
CA VAL A 45 -2.26 2.45 8.98
C VAL A 45 -3.48 2.06 9.79
N TYR A 46 -3.84 0.80 9.76
CA TYR A 46 -5.06 0.38 10.43
C TYR A 46 -4.94 -1.07 10.92
N LYS A 47 -5.90 -1.50 11.71
CA LYS A 47 -5.97 -2.86 12.22
C LYS A 47 -7.17 -3.54 11.62
N ALA A 48 -7.09 -4.82 11.42
CA ALA A 48 -8.22 -5.61 10.97
C ALA A 48 -8.24 -6.93 11.74
N ARG A 49 -9.42 -7.38 12.05
CA ARG A 49 -9.59 -8.60 12.80
C ARG A 49 -9.88 -9.75 11.85
N HIS A 50 -9.20 -10.86 12.04
CA HIS A 50 -9.43 -12.05 11.24
C HIS A 50 -9.68 -13.18 12.24
N GLY A 51 -10.91 -13.44 12.56
CA GLY A 51 -11.25 -14.38 13.58
C GLY A 51 -10.79 -13.86 14.93
N ASP A 52 -9.96 -14.60 15.62
CA ASP A 52 -9.45 -14.15 16.89
C ASP A 52 -8.15 -13.39 16.76
N ASN A 53 -7.64 -13.28 15.56
CA ASN A 53 -6.36 -12.63 15.34
C ASN A 53 -6.53 -11.21 14.87
N ILE A 54 -5.63 -10.35 15.27
CA ILE A 54 -5.63 -8.97 14.80
C ILE A 54 -4.34 -8.74 14.07
N ALA A 55 -4.44 -8.24 12.87
CA ALA A 55 -3.28 -7.87 12.08
C ALA A 55 -3.33 -6.37 11.84
N ALA A 56 -2.19 -5.78 11.58
CA ALA A 56 -2.12 -4.37 11.23
C ALA A 56 -1.57 -4.24 9.83
N TYR A 57 -1.90 -3.15 9.20
CA TYR A 57 -1.59 -2.94 7.80
C TYR A 57 -1.10 -1.53 7.53
N ILE A 58 -0.21 -1.42 6.54
CA ILE A 58 0.12 -0.14 5.94
C ILE A 58 -0.42 -0.21 4.52
N LYS A 59 -1.28 0.72 4.14
CA LYS A 59 -1.84 0.75 2.81
C LYS A 59 -1.54 2.06 2.13
N PHE A 60 -1.17 2.00 0.86
CA PHE A 60 -0.90 3.18 0.07
C PHE A 60 -1.53 2.97 -1.29
N GLU A 61 -2.36 3.90 -1.71
CA GLU A 61 -3.01 3.81 -3.01
C GLU A 61 -2.77 5.06 -3.79
N PHE A 62 -2.60 4.93 -5.09
CA PHE A 62 -2.46 6.10 -5.94
C PHE A 62 -3.08 5.82 -7.30
N GLU A 63 -3.48 6.88 -7.98
CA GLU A 63 -4.13 6.73 -9.24
C GLU A 63 -3.63 7.79 -10.18
N GLY A 64 -3.22 7.39 -11.38
CA GLY A 64 -2.83 8.33 -12.41
C GLY A 64 -1.54 9.07 -12.15
N TRP A 65 -0.61 8.47 -11.44
CA TRP A 65 0.65 9.13 -11.13
C TRP A 65 1.69 8.85 -12.21
N LYS A 66 2.60 9.79 -12.38
CA LYS A 66 3.71 9.56 -13.28
C LYS A 66 4.81 8.93 -12.45
N TRP A 67 4.92 7.63 -12.57
CA TRP A 67 5.84 6.86 -11.73
C TRP A 67 7.20 6.78 -12.41
N TYR A 68 7.93 7.88 -12.39
CA TYR A 68 9.22 7.95 -13.06
C TYR A 68 10.32 7.91 -12.02
N SER A 69 11.30 7.06 -12.23
CA SER A 69 12.37 6.88 -11.26
C SER A 69 13.24 8.11 -11.10
N SER A 70 13.12 9.07 -11.99
CA SER A 70 13.87 10.29 -11.86
C SER A 70 13.22 11.29 -10.90
N TYR A 71 11.99 11.05 -10.50
CA TYR A 71 11.30 11.97 -9.61
C TYR A 71 11.70 11.67 -8.16
N THR A 72 11.96 12.72 -7.41
CA THR A 72 12.42 12.59 -6.04
C THR A 72 11.42 11.89 -5.14
N ASP A 73 10.14 12.19 -5.30
CA ASP A 73 9.12 11.56 -4.47
C ASP A 73 8.97 10.08 -4.82
N ILE A 74 9.14 9.72 -6.10
CA ILE A 74 9.07 8.31 -6.47
C ILE A 74 10.29 7.57 -5.92
N GLN A 75 11.45 8.21 -5.92
CA GLN A 75 12.64 7.61 -5.33
C GLN A 75 12.44 7.37 -3.84
N TRP A 76 11.80 8.30 -3.16
CA TRP A 76 11.50 8.15 -1.74
C TRP A 76 10.55 6.98 -1.50
N LEU A 77 9.51 6.88 -2.31
CA LEU A 77 8.56 5.78 -2.17
C LEU A 77 9.23 4.44 -2.44
N GLU A 78 10.09 4.36 -3.43
CA GLU A 78 10.77 3.11 -3.73
C GLU A 78 11.73 2.73 -2.60
N ARG A 79 12.34 3.71 -1.94
CA ARG A 79 13.18 3.41 -0.80
C ARG A 79 12.37 2.91 0.39
N LEU A 80 11.17 3.43 0.57
CA LEU A 80 10.30 2.94 1.62
C LEU A 80 9.89 1.50 1.35
N TRP A 81 9.53 1.21 0.11
CA TRP A 81 9.17 -0.17 -0.25
C TRP A 81 10.34 -1.11 0.01
N THR A 82 11.54 -0.71 -0.40
CA THR A 82 12.72 -1.54 -0.19
C THR A 82 12.99 -1.75 1.29
N HIS A 83 12.82 -0.71 2.08
CA HIS A 83 13.03 -0.80 3.52
C HIS A 83 12.05 -1.78 4.15
N TRP A 84 10.78 -1.66 3.83
CA TRP A 84 9.78 -2.53 4.41
C TRP A 84 9.88 -3.97 3.88
N SER A 85 10.19 -4.13 2.60
CA SER A 85 10.27 -5.46 2.04
C SER A 85 11.50 -6.23 2.56
N GLY A 86 12.46 -5.52 3.10
CA GLY A 86 13.61 -6.17 3.71
C GLY A 86 13.39 -6.56 5.16
N ASN A 87 12.22 -6.26 5.71
CA ASN A 87 11.94 -6.54 7.11
C ASN A 87 11.31 -7.93 7.22
N PRO A 88 11.96 -8.89 7.87
CA PRO A 88 11.45 -10.26 7.92
C PRO A 88 10.18 -10.42 8.75
N ARG A 89 9.80 -9.39 9.50
CA ARG A 89 8.60 -9.47 10.30
C ARG A 89 7.37 -9.01 9.56
N LEU A 90 7.52 -8.53 8.34
CA LEU A 90 6.41 -8.03 7.55
C LEU A 90 6.21 -8.88 6.32
N SER A 91 5.01 -8.83 5.78
CA SER A 91 4.74 -9.40 4.47
C SER A 91 3.92 -8.39 3.70
N GLY A 92 3.99 -8.40 2.41
CA GLY A 92 3.27 -7.41 1.65
C GLY A 92 3.19 -7.71 0.18
N THR A 93 2.34 -6.96 -0.48
CA THR A 93 2.13 -7.03 -1.91
C THR A 93 1.96 -5.62 -2.42
N ARG A 94 2.54 -5.33 -3.56
CA ARG A 94 2.20 -4.09 -4.25
C ARG A 94 1.90 -4.42 -5.71
N ILE A 95 0.95 -3.73 -6.28
CA ILE A 95 0.57 -3.91 -7.66
C ILE A 95 0.58 -2.55 -8.31
N HIS A 96 1.29 -2.44 -9.41
CA HIS A 96 1.32 -1.21 -10.21
C HIS A 96 0.78 -1.55 -11.58
N VAL A 97 -0.17 -0.76 -12.05
CA VAL A 97 -0.82 -1.00 -13.33
C VAL A 97 -0.64 0.24 -14.18
N GLY A 98 0.01 0.08 -15.31
CA GLY A 98 0.24 1.18 -16.23
C GLY A 98 -0.93 1.38 -17.18
N GLU A 99 -0.75 2.26 -18.14
CA GLU A 99 -1.82 2.55 -19.07
C GLU A 99 -2.04 1.46 -20.08
N GLU A 100 -1.02 0.70 -20.37
CA GLU A 100 -1.17 -0.39 -21.34
C GLU A 100 -1.86 -1.55 -20.66
N GLU A 101 -2.65 -2.26 -21.41
CA GLU A 101 -3.44 -3.30 -20.86
C GLU A 101 -2.66 -4.37 -20.14
N ASP A 102 -1.51 -4.73 -20.62
CA ASP A 102 -0.74 -5.80 -20.03
C ASP A 102 0.41 -5.25 -19.18
N ASP A 103 0.42 -3.99 -18.84
CA ASP A 103 1.49 -3.42 -18.07
C ASP A 103 1.13 -3.52 -16.59
N VAL A 104 1.37 -4.66 -16.01
CA VAL A 104 1.05 -4.92 -14.62
C VAL A 104 2.29 -5.47 -13.94
N GLU A 105 2.68 -4.85 -12.84
CA GLU A 105 3.79 -5.31 -12.04
C GLU A 105 3.30 -5.70 -10.67
N VAL A 106 3.70 -6.85 -10.19
CA VAL A 106 3.31 -7.33 -8.88
C VAL A 106 4.56 -7.71 -8.12
N ASP A 107 4.74 -7.12 -6.93
CA ASP A 107 5.84 -7.47 -6.06
C ASP A 107 5.28 -7.99 -4.76
N ARG A 108 5.81 -9.10 -4.28
CA ARG A 108 5.37 -9.68 -3.03
C ARG A 108 6.57 -10.01 -2.18
N PHE A 109 6.43 -9.93 -0.89
CA PHE A 109 7.48 -10.35 0.03
C PHE A 109 6.86 -10.95 1.28
N GLY A 110 7.64 -11.77 1.98
CA GLY A 110 7.21 -12.37 3.24
C GLY A 110 6.49 -13.69 3.03
N ASP A 111 6.27 -14.35 4.13
CA ASP A 111 5.69 -15.69 4.09
C ASP A 111 4.16 -15.70 4.11
N ASP A 112 3.56 -14.60 4.42
CA ASP A 112 2.11 -14.55 4.54
C ASP A 112 1.64 -13.40 3.66
N PRO A 113 1.61 -13.60 2.36
CA PRO A 113 1.34 -12.52 1.44
C PRO A 113 -0.07 -11.97 1.63
N THR A 114 -0.17 -10.70 1.41
CA THR A 114 -1.45 -10.05 1.52
C THR A 114 -2.29 -10.31 0.27
N ASP A 115 -3.57 -10.29 0.47
CA ASP A 115 -4.51 -10.59 -0.60
C ASP A 115 -4.95 -9.28 -1.21
N VAL A 116 -4.29 -8.85 -2.24
CA VAL A 116 -4.56 -7.59 -2.87
C VAL A 116 -4.69 -7.74 -4.37
N TYR A 117 -5.60 -7.02 -4.97
CA TYR A 117 -5.69 -7.02 -6.40
C TYR A 117 -6.30 -5.71 -6.87
N ILE A 118 -6.10 -5.39 -8.12
CA ILE A 118 -6.66 -4.20 -8.73
C ILE A 118 -7.60 -4.64 -9.84
N THR A 119 -8.76 -4.03 -9.89
CA THR A 119 -9.71 -4.32 -10.93
C THR A 119 -9.71 -3.19 -11.90
N ARG A 120 -9.39 -3.48 -13.13
CA ARG A 120 -9.29 -2.40 -14.05
C ARG A 120 -10.54 -1.95 -14.66
N ASP A 121 -11.45 -2.77 -14.76
CA ASP A 121 -12.58 -2.34 -15.49
C ASP A 121 -13.60 -1.94 -14.61
N ILE A 122 -13.33 -1.63 -13.61
CA ILE A 122 -14.21 -1.27 -12.77
C ILE A 122 -15.02 -0.32 -13.01
N GLN A 123 -15.07 0.11 -13.98
CA GLN A 123 -15.98 1.07 -14.31
C GLN A 123 -17.13 0.86 -13.52
N VAL A 124 -17.21 -0.20 -13.06
CA VAL A 124 -18.35 -0.41 -12.40
C VAL A 124 -18.01 -0.54 -11.14
N GLY A 125 -17.12 -0.21 -10.95
CA GLY A 125 -16.62 -0.43 -9.81
C GLY A 125 -17.16 -0.37 -8.51
N GLU A 126 -18.18 0.20 -8.33
CA GLU A 126 -18.62 0.30 -6.99
C GLU A 126 -18.60 -1.03 -6.36
N ALA A 127 -18.86 -2.00 -7.05
CA ALA A 127 -18.90 -3.26 -6.43
C ALA A 127 -17.57 -3.73 -6.11
N THR A 128 -16.64 -3.21 -6.75
CA THR A 128 -15.39 -3.82 -6.58
C THR A 128 -14.55 -3.08 -5.71
N THR A 129 -14.93 -2.02 -5.35
CA THR A 129 -14.07 -1.28 -4.68
C THR A 129 -13.64 -1.79 -3.47
N GLY A 130 -13.36 -1.10 -2.71
CA GLY A 130 -12.78 -1.44 -1.53
C GLY A 130 -13.31 -2.60 -0.84
N ASP A 131 -14.38 -3.05 -1.25
CA ASP A 131 -14.94 -4.15 -0.59
C ASP A 131 -14.04 -5.27 -0.48
N TYR A 132 -13.23 -5.47 -1.42
CA TYR A 132 -12.48 -6.59 -1.37
C TYR A 132 -11.29 -6.45 -0.62
N LEU A 133 -10.70 -5.36 -0.57
CA LEU A 133 -9.41 -5.30 -0.03
C LEU A 133 -9.39 -5.78 1.36
N PHE A 134 -10.35 -5.50 2.15
CA PHE A 134 -10.27 -5.91 3.50
C PHE A 134 -11.50 -6.47 4.04
N ASN A 135 -12.31 -6.90 3.23
CA ASN A 135 -13.53 -7.41 3.77
C ASN A 135 -14.12 -6.43 4.63
N LYS A 136 -14.12 -5.28 4.22
CA LYS A 136 -14.68 -4.32 4.97
C LYS A 136 -15.89 -4.69 5.56
N GLU A 137 -16.62 -5.33 4.90
CA GLU A 137 -17.87 -5.62 5.38
C GLU A 137 -17.74 -6.57 6.43
N SER A 138 -16.77 -7.22 6.51
CA SER A 138 -16.78 -8.16 7.49
C SER A 138 -16.46 -7.46 8.70
N ASP A 139 -16.69 -6.67 8.71
CA ASP A 139 -16.65 -6.11 9.79
C ASP A 139 -15.62 -5.95 10.45
N ASP A 140 -15.26 -6.41 10.33
CA ASP A 140 -14.33 -6.28 11.05
C ASP A 140 -13.49 -5.48 10.66
N ALA A 141 -13.69 -5.31 9.83
CA ALA A 141 -12.81 -4.68 9.39
C ALA A 141 -12.78 -3.59 9.95
N ILE A 142 -12.86 -3.50 10.27
CA ILE A 142 -12.61 -2.83 10.62
C ILE A 142 -12.79 -1.93 10.82
N ASN A 143 -13.06 -1.73 10.84
CA ASN A 143 -13.21 -1.00 10.99
C ASN A 143 -12.54 -0.31 10.98
N TYR A 144 -12.09 -0.25 10.68
CA TYR A 144 -11.31 0.21 10.74
C TYR A 144 -11.03 1.07 10.16
N THR A 145 -11.13 0.97 9.58
CA THR A 145 -10.77 1.56 8.86
C THR A 145 -11.04 2.49 8.93
N GLY A 146 -11.07 2.46 9.22
CA GLY A 146 -11.26 3.12 9.38
C GLY A 146 -11.80 3.54 8.75
N ARG A 147 -12.07 3.60 8.45
CA ARG A 147 -12.75 3.95 7.90
C ARG A 147 -13.63 4.00 8.36
#